data_36d87d39e675a8761ec381e5671a8279
#
_entry.id   36d87d39e675a8761ec381e5671a8279
#
_cell.length_a   1.000
_cell.length_b   1.000
_cell.length_c   1.000
_cell.angle_alpha   90.00
_cell.angle_beta   90.00
_cell.angle_gamma   90.00
#
_symmetry.space_group_name_H-M   'P 1'
#
loop_
_entity.id
_entity.type
_entity.pdbx_description
1 polymer ?
#
loop_
_entity_poly.entity_id
_entity_poly.type
_entity_poly.pdbx_seq_one_letter_code
_entity_poly.pdbx_strand_id
1 'polypeptide(L)'
;ILHEALQPTKIYVKQFAKLRKRVGVVGAVHITGDAYLKFRKLTPHGLRFMNFKPQEIFRLIQFAGKVEWSEMFKTFNMGWGFAVLVRKGDSEAALQALGNEAEIIGEVVRGQGIGIEFQGKRLAIH
;
A
#
# COMPACT_ATOMS: atom_id res chain seq x y z
N ILE A 1 -7.43 -11.19 17.91
CA ILE A 1 -7.81 -9.84 17.49
C ILE A 1 -7.06 -8.79 18.29
N LEU A 2 -7.18 -8.85 19.59
CA LEU A 2 -6.44 -7.91 20.44
C LEU A 2 -4.92 -8.05 20.23
N HIS A 3 -4.45 -9.26 20.04
CA HIS A 3 -3.06 -9.53 19.72
C HIS A 3 -2.63 -8.85 18.40
N GLU A 4 -3.44 -8.94 17.34
CA GLU A 4 -3.16 -8.28 16.07
C GLU A 4 -3.08 -6.76 16.24
N ALA A 5 -4.00 -6.17 17.00
CA ALA A 5 -4.04 -4.74 17.23
C ALA A 5 -2.80 -4.23 17.99
N LEU A 6 -2.18 -5.08 18.80
CA LEU A 6 -1.02 -4.72 19.61
C LEU A 6 0.32 -5.09 18.96
N GLN A 7 0.32 -5.70 17.77
CA GLN A 7 1.57 -6.05 17.11
C GLN A 7 2.35 -4.79 16.74
N PRO A 8 3.69 -4.79 16.96
CA PRO A 8 4.50 -3.62 16.63
C PRO A 8 4.58 -3.39 15.12
N THR A 9 4.74 -2.14 14.74
CA THR A 9 4.97 -1.76 13.35
C THR A 9 6.30 -2.34 12.86
N LYS A 10 6.29 -2.93 11.68
CA LYS A 10 7.47 -3.51 11.06
C LYS A 10 8.49 -2.44 10.69
N ILE A 11 9.77 -2.71 10.94
CA ILE A 11 10.87 -1.81 10.57
C ILE A 11 11.43 -2.23 9.22
N TYR A 12 11.45 -1.29 8.27
CA TYR A 12 11.78 -1.58 6.86
C TYR A 12 13.17 -1.12 6.41
N VAL A 13 14.02 -0.67 7.33
CA VAL A 13 15.32 -0.07 6.99
C VAL A 13 16.22 -1.00 6.18
N LYS A 14 16.32 -2.27 6.60
CA LYS A 14 17.18 -3.25 5.93
C LYS A 14 16.68 -3.57 4.52
N GLN A 15 15.38 -3.77 4.38
CA GLN A 15 14.75 -4.06 3.10
C GLN A 15 14.92 -2.91 2.12
N PHE A 16 14.73 -1.69 2.59
CA PHE A 16 14.87 -0.50 1.77
C PHE A 16 16.32 -0.30 1.31
N ALA A 17 17.29 -0.48 2.20
CA ALA A 17 18.69 -0.37 1.86
C ALA A 17 19.10 -1.41 0.81
N LYS A 18 18.62 -2.64 0.95
CA LYS A 18 18.85 -3.72 0.00
C LYS A 18 18.27 -3.40 -1.37
N LEU A 19 17.07 -2.87 -1.39
CA LEU A 19 16.40 -2.48 -2.63
C LEU A 19 17.16 -1.37 -3.36
N ARG A 20 17.61 -0.35 -2.67
CA ARG A 20 18.31 0.78 -3.26
C ARG A 20 19.61 0.39 -3.95
N LYS A 21 20.22 -0.71 -3.56
CA LYS A 21 21.42 -1.23 -4.22
C LYS A 21 21.14 -1.90 -5.55
N ARG A 22 19.89 -2.32 -5.78
CA ARG A 22 19.50 -3.09 -6.96
C ARG A 22 18.76 -2.26 -8.00
N VAL A 23 17.94 -1.31 -7.57
CA VAL A 23 17.10 -0.51 -8.47
C VAL A 23 17.08 0.94 -8.04
N GLY A 24 16.75 1.83 -8.98
CA GLY A 24 16.49 3.24 -8.69
C GLY A 24 15.11 3.40 -8.08
N VAL A 25 15.06 3.84 -6.83
CA VAL A 25 13.78 4.11 -6.15
C VAL A 25 13.34 5.53 -6.47
N VAL A 26 12.15 5.67 -7.07
CA VAL A 26 11.58 6.97 -7.43
C VAL A 26 10.95 7.64 -6.22
N GLY A 27 10.34 6.85 -5.34
CA GLY A 27 9.74 7.37 -4.12
C GLY A 27 9.40 6.25 -3.16
N ALA A 28 9.10 6.61 -1.92
CA ALA A 28 8.74 5.65 -0.89
C ALA A 28 7.73 6.27 0.05
N VAL A 29 6.81 5.44 0.55
CA VAL A 29 5.76 5.87 1.47
C VAL A 29 5.63 4.88 2.62
N HIS A 30 5.67 5.39 3.84
CA HIS A 30 5.26 4.63 5.02
C HIS A 30 3.75 4.79 5.14
N ILE A 31 3.00 3.69 4.99
CA ILE A 31 1.54 3.73 4.94
C ILE A 31 1.00 3.75 6.37
N THR A 32 0.81 4.96 6.90
CA THR A 32 0.28 5.22 8.24
C THR A 32 -0.95 6.13 8.13
N GLY A 33 -1.15 7.07 9.04
CA GLY A 33 -2.25 8.03 8.96
C GLY A 33 -2.37 8.64 7.55
N ASP A 34 -3.58 8.89 7.08
CA ASP A 34 -3.92 9.25 5.71
C ASP A 34 -3.66 8.13 4.69
N ALA A 35 -3.06 7.03 5.13
CA ALA A 35 -2.90 5.79 4.36
C ALA A 35 -2.53 6.06 2.89
N TYR A 36 -3.36 5.58 1.95
CA TYR A 36 -3.08 5.65 0.51
C TYR A 36 -3.18 7.04 -0.07
N LEU A 37 -3.79 8.00 0.62
CA LEU A 37 -3.85 9.39 0.17
C LEU A 37 -2.46 10.04 0.10
N LYS A 38 -1.50 9.56 0.87
CA LYS A 38 -0.13 10.08 0.86
C LYS A 38 0.55 9.95 -0.50
N PHE A 39 0.13 9.00 -1.31
CA PHE A 39 0.71 8.79 -2.63
C PHE A 39 0.51 9.97 -3.58
N ARG A 40 -0.46 10.83 -3.30
CA ARG A 40 -0.68 12.04 -4.10
C ARG A 40 0.53 12.97 -4.13
N LYS A 41 1.38 12.89 -3.10
CA LYS A 41 2.60 13.70 -3.01
C LYS A 41 3.72 13.19 -3.89
N LEU A 42 3.64 11.93 -4.33
CA LEU A 42 4.68 11.30 -5.14
C LEU A 42 4.50 11.52 -6.63
N THR A 43 3.27 11.67 -7.10
CA THR A 43 2.99 11.78 -8.52
C THR A 43 1.75 12.63 -8.75
N PRO A 44 1.75 13.46 -9.82
CA PRO A 44 0.54 14.18 -10.25
C PRO A 44 -0.42 13.29 -11.05
N HIS A 45 0.00 12.08 -11.40
CA HIS A 45 -0.81 11.14 -12.17
C HIS A 45 -1.74 10.34 -11.29
N GLY A 46 -2.60 9.54 -11.92
CA GLY A 46 -3.48 8.63 -11.21
C GLY A 46 -2.75 7.43 -10.65
N LEU A 47 -3.36 6.82 -9.65
CA LEU A 47 -2.83 5.63 -9.00
C LEU A 47 -3.93 4.57 -8.95
N ARG A 48 -3.55 3.32 -9.18
CA ARG A 48 -4.46 2.18 -9.13
C ARG A 48 -3.83 1.13 -8.25
N PHE A 49 -4.51 0.80 -7.14
CA PHE A 49 -4.03 -0.18 -6.18
C PHE A 49 -4.83 -1.48 -6.25
N MET A 50 -4.17 -2.59 -5.91
CA MET A 50 -4.73 -3.93 -5.96
C MET A 50 -4.01 -4.85 -4.96
N ASN A 51 -4.40 -6.12 -4.91
CA ASN A 51 -3.73 -7.16 -4.12
C ASN A 51 -3.78 -6.93 -2.61
N PHE A 52 -4.92 -6.47 -2.11
CA PHE A 52 -5.13 -6.27 -0.68
C PHE A 52 -5.61 -7.53 0.01
N LYS A 53 -4.92 -7.90 1.08
CA LYS A 53 -5.28 -9.01 1.97
C LYS A 53 -5.21 -8.50 3.41
N PRO A 54 -6.15 -7.63 3.81
CA PRO A 54 -6.09 -7.03 5.14
C PRO A 54 -6.28 -8.07 6.24
N GLN A 55 -5.61 -7.85 7.36
CA GLN A 55 -5.78 -8.69 8.53
C GLN A 55 -7.22 -8.61 9.02
N GLU A 56 -7.64 -9.62 9.76
CA GLU A 56 -9.01 -9.73 10.26
C GLU A 56 -9.45 -8.53 11.09
N ILE A 57 -8.52 -7.91 11.82
CA ILE A 57 -8.83 -6.74 12.63
C ILE A 57 -9.48 -5.62 11.80
N PHE A 58 -9.05 -5.42 10.56
CA PHE A 58 -9.64 -4.38 9.70
C PHE A 58 -11.08 -4.71 9.31
N ARG A 59 -11.36 -5.98 9.06
CA ARG A 59 -12.73 -6.42 8.74
C ARG A 59 -13.67 -6.24 9.92
N LEU A 60 -13.17 -6.48 11.13
CA LEU A 60 -13.94 -6.29 12.36
C LEU A 60 -14.23 -4.81 12.61
N ILE A 61 -13.26 -3.94 12.41
CA ILE A 61 -13.45 -2.50 12.56
C ILE A 61 -14.49 -2.01 11.55
N GLN A 62 -14.38 -2.47 10.30
CA GLN A 62 -15.31 -2.11 9.25
C GLN A 62 -16.74 -2.55 9.59
N PHE A 63 -16.90 -3.77 10.02
CA PHE A 63 -18.21 -4.34 10.37
C PHE A 63 -18.81 -3.65 11.59
N ALA A 64 -18.04 -3.55 12.69
CA ALA A 64 -18.53 -2.99 13.94
C ALA A 64 -18.86 -1.50 13.82
N GLY A 65 -18.06 -0.75 13.05
CA GLY A 65 -18.29 0.68 12.85
C GLY A 65 -19.18 1.03 11.67
N LYS A 66 -19.57 0.03 10.88
CA LYS A 66 -20.31 0.23 9.63
C LYS A 66 -19.62 1.24 8.71
N VAL A 67 -18.30 1.15 8.63
CA VAL A 67 -17.47 2.08 7.86
C VAL A 67 -17.45 1.63 6.40
N GLU A 68 -17.57 2.58 5.47
CA GLU A 68 -17.41 2.29 4.06
C GLU A 68 -15.97 1.83 3.77
N TRP A 69 -15.79 0.87 2.85
CA TRP A 69 -14.45 0.40 2.50
C TRP A 69 -13.56 1.52 1.99
N SER A 70 -14.11 2.48 1.24
CA SER A 70 -13.33 3.63 0.78
C SER A 70 -12.75 4.44 1.95
N GLU A 71 -13.50 4.60 3.03
CA GLU A 71 -13.02 5.27 4.24
C GLU A 71 -11.96 4.44 4.96
N MET A 72 -12.09 3.11 4.96
CA MET A 72 -11.07 2.22 5.53
C MET A 72 -9.71 2.44 4.84
N PHE A 73 -9.70 2.54 3.51
CA PHE A 73 -8.47 2.77 2.76
C PHE A 73 -7.89 4.17 2.91
N LYS A 74 -8.70 5.14 3.31
CA LYS A 74 -8.19 6.48 3.65
C LYS A 74 -7.50 6.52 5.01
N THR A 75 -7.94 5.67 5.93
CA THR A 75 -7.54 5.73 7.34
C THR A 75 -6.50 4.70 7.71
N PHE A 76 -6.61 3.48 7.16
CA PHE A 76 -5.79 2.34 7.57
C PHE A 76 -4.90 1.86 6.42
N ASN A 77 -3.79 1.21 6.76
CA ASN A 77 -2.86 0.66 5.77
C ASN A 77 -3.40 -0.61 5.08
N MET A 78 -4.42 -1.22 5.63
CA MET A 78 -5.10 -2.40 5.06
C MET A 78 -4.16 -3.56 4.74
N GLY A 79 -3.12 -3.71 5.54
CA GLY A 79 -2.18 -4.83 5.43
C GLY A 79 -0.80 -4.48 4.88
N TRP A 80 -0.64 -3.34 4.22
CA TRP A 80 0.63 -2.93 3.66
C TRP A 80 1.20 -1.75 4.44
N GLY A 81 2.36 -1.94 5.09
CA GLY A 81 2.93 -0.90 5.95
C GLY A 81 3.90 0.04 5.26
N PHE A 82 4.50 -0.39 4.14
CA PHE A 82 5.48 0.40 3.43
C PHE A 82 5.42 0.11 1.94
N ALA A 83 5.48 1.14 1.11
CA ALA A 83 5.47 1.00 -0.33
C ALA A 83 6.60 1.79 -0.96
N VAL A 84 7.15 1.25 -2.05
CA VAL A 84 8.16 1.94 -2.84
C VAL A 84 7.67 2.07 -4.27
N LEU A 85 8.02 3.19 -4.89
CA LEU A 85 7.72 3.47 -6.28
C LEU A 85 9.00 3.26 -7.09
N VAL A 86 8.93 2.33 -8.05
CA VAL A 86 10.06 2.05 -8.96
C VAL A 86 9.57 2.14 -10.40
N ARG A 87 10.51 2.26 -11.34
CA ARG A 87 10.17 2.22 -12.76
C ARG A 87 9.62 0.85 -13.11
N LYS A 88 8.69 0.82 -14.07
CA LYS A 88 8.03 -0.43 -14.47
C LYS A 88 9.03 -1.53 -14.87
N GLY A 89 10.09 -1.18 -15.58
CA GLY A 89 11.13 -2.12 -15.98
C GLY A 89 11.94 -2.70 -14.83
N ASP A 90 11.91 -2.06 -13.65
CA ASP A 90 12.66 -2.49 -12.47
C ASP A 90 11.81 -3.28 -11.48
N SER A 91 10.52 -3.48 -11.76
CA SER A 91 9.60 -4.09 -10.79
C SER A 91 10.00 -5.52 -10.43
N GLU A 92 10.43 -6.32 -11.40
CA GLU A 92 10.84 -7.69 -11.16
C GLU A 92 12.12 -7.77 -10.33
N ALA A 93 13.11 -6.93 -10.65
CA ALA A 93 14.35 -6.85 -9.87
C ALA A 93 14.08 -6.39 -8.44
N ALA A 94 13.13 -5.48 -8.26
CA ALA A 94 12.70 -5.03 -6.94
C ALA A 94 12.09 -6.16 -6.13
N LEU A 95 11.22 -6.94 -6.72
CA LEU A 95 10.61 -8.10 -6.04
C LEU A 95 11.66 -9.13 -5.65
N GLN A 96 12.63 -9.40 -6.52
CA GLN A 96 13.71 -10.33 -6.21
C GLN A 96 14.57 -9.83 -5.04
N ALA A 97 14.83 -8.53 -4.99
CA ALA A 97 15.61 -7.93 -3.90
C ALA A 97 14.89 -7.99 -2.56
N LEU A 98 13.57 -7.82 -2.56
CA LEU A 98 12.77 -7.77 -1.34
C LEU A 98 12.28 -9.13 -0.84
N GLY A 99 12.24 -10.13 -1.73
CA GLY A 99 11.85 -11.48 -1.35
C GLY A 99 10.34 -11.70 -1.22
N ASN A 100 9.98 -12.73 -0.44
CA ASN A 100 8.60 -13.23 -0.37
C ASN A 100 7.62 -12.28 0.33
N GLU A 101 8.10 -11.28 1.03
CA GLU A 101 7.25 -10.35 1.77
C GLU A 101 6.77 -9.17 0.93
N ALA A 102 7.19 -9.10 -0.34
CA ALA A 102 6.85 -8.00 -1.21
C ALA A 102 5.93 -8.43 -2.33
N GLU A 103 5.03 -7.55 -2.73
CA GLU A 103 4.13 -7.75 -3.87
C GLU A 103 3.95 -6.44 -4.60
N ILE A 104 3.57 -6.54 -5.87
CA ILE A 104 3.13 -5.37 -6.62
C ILE A 104 1.70 -5.07 -6.18
N ILE A 105 1.50 -3.90 -5.57
CA ILE A 105 0.19 -3.50 -5.05
C ILE A 105 -0.45 -2.36 -5.85
N GLY A 106 0.22 -1.87 -6.87
CA GLY A 106 -0.36 -0.81 -7.67
C GLY A 106 0.51 -0.35 -8.80
N GLU A 107 -0.01 0.58 -9.55
CA GLU A 107 0.69 1.20 -10.67
C GLU A 107 0.28 2.66 -10.81
N VAL A 108 1.15 3.45 -11.40
CA VAL A 108 0.84 4.82 -11.79
C VAL A 108 0.18 4.76 -13.17
N VAL A 109 -0.98 5.39 -13.30
CA VAL A 109 -1.76 5.38 -14.54
C VAL A 109 -2.00 6.81 -15.03
N ARG A 110 -2.40 6.95 -16.29
CA ARG A 110 -2.78 8.25 -16.83
C ARG A 110 -4.05 8.74 -16.13
N GLY A 111 -4.17 10.06 -16.01
CA GLY A 111 -5.32 10.68 -15.37
C GLY A 111 -5.01 11.13 -13.96
N GLN A 112 -6.04 11.24 -13.14
CA GLN A 112 -5.93 11.71 -11.77
C GLN A 112 -6.78 10.83 -10.84
N GLY A 113 -6.49 10.94 -9.55
CA GLY A 113 -7.24 10.23 -8.54
C GLY A 113 -6.63 8.88 -8.15
N ILE A 114 -7.18 8.31 -7.10
CA ILE A 114 -6.73 7.03 -6.55
C ILE A 114 -7.87 6.03 -6.63
N GLY A 115 -7.65 4.96 -7.38
CA GLY A 115 -8.59 3.86 -7.50
C GLY A 115 -8.06 2.64 -6.76
N ILE A 116 -8.94 1.89 -6.13
CA ILE A 116 -8.60 0.69 -5.38
C ILE A 116 -9.48 -0.46 -5.85
N GLU A 117 -8.87 -1.56 -6.29
CA GLU A 117 -9.60 -2.79 -6.59
C GLU A 117 -9.61 -3.67 -5.36
N PHE A 118 -10.79 -3.92 -4.83
CA PHE A 118 -10.96 -4.70 -3.61
C PHE A 118 -12.26 -5.50 -3.67
N GLN A 119 -12.15 -6.81 -3.44
CA GLN A 119 -13.29 -7.74 -3.44
C GLN A 119 -14.14 -7.65 -4.72
N GLY A 120 -13.47 -7.54 -5.86
CA GLY A 120 -14.13 -7.45 -7.16
C GLY A 120 -14.77 -6.11 -7.46
N LYS A 121 -14.60 -5.12 -6.60
CA LYS A 121 -15.15 -3.77 -6.77
C LYS A 121 -14.04 -2.76 -6.97
N ARG A 122 -14.35 -1.67 -7.65
CA ARG A 122 -13.43 -0.55 -7.82
C ARG A 122 -13.90 0.60 -6.93
N LEU A 123 -13.04 0.99 -6.00
CA LEU A 123 -13.29 2.09 -5.06
C LEU A 123 -12.45 3.30 -5.46
N ALA A 124 -13.02 4.50 -5.32
CA ALA A 124 -12.28 5.74 -5.50
C ALA A 124 -12.10 6.39 -4.14
N ILE A 125 -10.90 6.91 -3.85
CA ILE A 125 -10.65 7.66 -2.63
C ILE A 125 -10.21 9.08 -2.97
N HIS A 126 -10.69 10.03 -2.17
CA HIS A 126 -10.48 11.45 -2.39
C HIS A 126 -9.82 12.13 -1.21
#